data_bbd5f282b757943d2548b381d6f793b6
#
_entry.id   bbd5f282b757943d2548b381d6f793b6
#
_cell.length_a   1.000
_cell.length_b   1.000
_cell.length_c   1.000
_cell.angle_alpha   90.00
_cell.angle_beta   90.00
_cell.angle_gamma   90.00
#
_symmetry.space_group_name_H-M   'P 1'
#
loop_
_entity.id
_entity.type
_entity.pdbx_description
1 polymer ?
#
loop_
_entity_poly.entity_id
_entity_poly.type
_entity_poly.pdbx_seq_one_letter_code
_entity_poly.pdbx_strand_id
1 'polypeptide(L)'
;QEIYSNTVNITVTPYSSLLDLSTSLGVVGSATPGGWGNENILDLPFYTTATTNVYVAYVTLRNGEIKFRNNNDWSENWGDDGADGTLDSYGANIAVSAGTYKIEVNFSSMTYTMEEYSWGIVGSATTNGWGGPDMMFHYNSFQDDWRAVVTLGDGEVKFRFNNDWGVNYGDDGADGTMEANGANIAV
;
A
#
# COMPACT_ATOMS: atom_id res chain seq x y z
N GLN A 1 11.54 26.46 43.13
CA GLN A 1 10.84 25.17 43.28
C GLN A 1 10.88 24.51 41.90
N GLU A 2 11.70 23.47 41.75
CA GLU A 2 11.78 22.71 40.49
C GLU A 2 10.53 21.86 40.40
N ILE A 3 9.84 21.95 39.26
CA ILE A 3 8.67 21.13 38.94
C ILE A 3 9.18 19.98 38.10
N TYR A 4 9.22 18.78 38.67
CA TYR A 4 9.53 17.56 37.94
C TYR A 4 8.27 17.06 37.24
N SER A 5 8.36 16.81 35.93
CA SER A 5 7.30 16.11 35.24
C SER A 5 7.28 14.65 35.67
N ASN A 6 6.07 14.08 35.78
CA ASN A 6 5.93 12.65 36.08
C ASN A 6 6.61 11.82 35.00
N THR A 7 7.55 10.98 35.40
CA THR A 7 8.13 9.98 34.52
C THR A 7 7.10 8.87 34.32
N VAL A 8 6.52 8.77 33.13
CA VAL A 8 5.70 7.63 32.75
C VAL A 8 6.63 6.57 32.20
N ASN A 9 6.82 5.47 32.93
CA ASN A 9 7.52 4.30 32.40
C ASN A 9 6.55 3.51 31.53
N ILE A 10 6.73 3.61 30.21
CA ILE A 10 6.01 2.75 29.27
C ILE A 10 6.89 1.52 29.04
N THR A 11 6.46 0.37 29.53
CA THR A 11 7.09 -0.90 29.17
C THR A 11 6.57 -1.29 27.81
N VAL A 12 7.36 -1.06 26.78
CA VAL A 12 7.10 -1.59 25.44
C VAL A 12 7.63 -3.03 25.44
N THR A 13 6.72 -4.00 25.43
CA THR A 13 7.10 -5.38 25.09
C THR A 13 7.28 -5.42 23.58
N PRO A 14 8.49 -5.57 23.05
CA PRO A 14 8.65 -5.72 21.61
C PRO A 14 7.84 -6.95 21.18
N TYR A 15 6.99 -6.76 20.17
CA TYR A 15 6.20 -7.83 19.59
C TYR A 15 7.16 -8.86 19.00
N SER A 16 7.27 -10.02 19.60
CA SER A 16 8.28 -11.04 19.26
C SER A 16 7.80 -12.01 18.17
N SER A 17 6.60 -11.88 17.66
CA SER A 17 6.18 -12.60 16.48
C SER A 17 6.27 -11.65 15.29
N LEU A 18 7.42 -11.61 14.67
CA LEU A 18 7.57 -11.09 13.34
C LEU A 18 6.70 -11.96 12.42
N LEU A 19 5.54 -11.45 12.07
CA LEU A 19 4.81 -11.94 10.92
C LEU A 19 5.62 -11.45 9.71
N ASP A 20 6.63 -12.22 9.31
CA ASP A 20 7.38 -11.92 8.10
C ASP A 20 6.50 -12.30 6.92
N LEU A 21 5.77 -11.33 6.40
CA LEU A 21 4.94 -11.47 5.21
C LEU A 21 5.74 -11.32 3.92
N SER A 22 7.04 -11.01 4.01
CA SER A 22 7.88 -10.81 2.84
C SER A 22 8.03 -12.07 2.00
N THR A 23 8.19 -11.89 0.71
CA THR A 23 8.45 -12.97 -0.22
C THR A 23 9.59 -12.60 -1.15
N SER A 24 10.09 -13.58 -1.91
CA SER A 24 11.05 -13.33 -3.00
C SER A 24 10.37 -12.89 -4.31
N LEU A 25 9.04 -12.89 -4.36
CA LEU A 25 8.28 -12.46 -5.52
C LEU A 25 8.19 -10.93 -5.56
N GLY A 26 8.37 -10.35 -6.74
CA GLY A 26 8.34 -8.90 -6.92
C GLY A 26 7.72 -8.45 -8.22
N VAL A 27 7.31 -7.17 -8.24
CA VAL A 27 6.85 -6.44 -9.44
C VAL A 27 8.04 -5.69 -10.03
N VAL A 28 8.34 -5.95 -11.28
CA VAL A 28 9.43 -5.33 -12.06
C VAL A 28 8.88 -4.75 -13.34
N GLY A 29 9.50 -3.70 -13.87
CA GLY A 29 9.09 -3.14 -15.16
C GLY A 29 9.30 -1.66 -15.29
N SER A 30 9.12 -1.12 -16.49
CA SER A 30 9.28 0.32 -16.76
C SER A 30 8.36 1.21 -15.92
N ALA A 31 7.25 0.65 -15.42
CA ALA A 31 6.32 1.34 -14.52
C ALA A 31 6.81 1.44 -13.08
N THR A 32 7.84 0.68 -12.68
CA THR A 32 8.40 0.67 -11.32
C THR A 32 9.61 1.61 -11.18
N PRO A 33 9.99 2.02 -9.97
CA PRO A 33 11.20 2.81 -9.74
C PRO A 33 12.50 2.13 -10.22
N GLY A 34 12.59 0.81 -10.12
CA GLY A 34 13.76 0.02 -10.52
C GLY A 34 13.83 -0.30 -12.02
N GLY A 35 12.79 0.04 -12.78
CA GLY A 35 12.72 -0.35 -14.20
C GLY A 35 12.75 -1.87 -14.38
N TRP A 36 13.37 -2.32 -15.48
CA TRP A 36 13.47 -3.75 -15.82
C TRP A 36 14.59 -4.50 -15.07
N GLY A 37 15.07 -3.96 -14.00
CA GLY A 37 16.10 -4.52 -13.15
C GLY A 37 17.24 -3.52 -12.98
N ASN A 38 17.40 -3.04 -11.77
CA ASN A 38 18.48 -2.16 -11.37
C ASN A 38 19.17 -2.80 -10.16
N GLU A 39 20.47 -3.00 -10.23
CA GLU A 39 21.25 -3.65 -9.17
C GLU A 39 21.09 -2.97 -7.79
N ASN A 40 20.72 -1.69 -7.78
CA ASN A 40 20.58 -0.90 -6.56
C ASN A 40 19.13 -0.70 -6.11
N ILE A 41 18.15 -1.15 -6.88
CA ILE A 41 16.72 -1.00 -6.57
C ILE A 41 16.05 -2.36 -6.76
N LEU A 42 15.61 -2.92 -5.65
CA LEU A 42 14.87 -4.19 -5.66
C LEU A 42 13.50 -4.03 -6.32
N ASP A 43 12.95 -5.12 -6.78
CA ASP A 43 11.58 -5.20 -7.24
C ASP A 43 10.62 -4.82 -6.12
N LEU A 44 9.44 -4.30 -6.47
CA LEU A 44 8.42 -3.99 -5.48
C LEU A 44 7.86 -5.30 -4.92
N PRO A 45 7.90 -5.51 -3.60
CA PRO A 45 7.68 -6.84 -3.02
C PRO A 45 6.21 -7.25 -3.02
N PHE A 46 5.98 -8.55 -3.17
CA PHE A 46 4.75 -9.20 -2.77
C PHE A 46 4.85 -9.75 -1.34
N TYR A 47 3.72 -9.83 -0.69
CA TYR A 47 3.54 -10.33 0.66
C TYR A 47 2.63 -11.56 0.66
N THR A 48 2.85 -12.48 1.60
CA THR A 48 1.98 -13.62 1.80
C THR A 48 0.59 -13.19 2.29
N THR A 49 -0.41 -13.97 1.94
CA THR A 49 -1.77 -13.82 2.48
C THR A 49 -2.12 -15.03 3.35
N ALA A 50 -3.31 -15.02 3.96
CA ALA A 50 -3.81 -16.18 4.70
C ALA A 50 -4.11 -17.38 3.77
N THR A 51 -4.19 -17.17 2.45
CA THR A 51 -4.46 -18.20 1.46
C THR A 51 -3.16 -18.68 0.84
N THR A 52 -2.92 -19.99 0.86
CA THR A 52 -1.72 -20.60 0.27
C THR A 52 -1.62 -20.30 -1.22
N ASN A 53 -0.41 -19.95 -1.70
CA ASN A 53 -0.09 -19.59 -3.08
C ASN A 53 -0.81 -18.31 -3.58
N VAL A 54 -1.40 -17.53 -2.70
CA VAL A 54 -1.94 -16.21 -3.01
C VAL A 54 -1.06 -15.15 -2.35
N TYR A 55 -0.59 -14.21 -3.16
CA TYR A 55 0.32 -13.14 -2.75
C TYR A 55 -0.26 -11.79 -3.14
N VAL A 56 0.02 -10.77 -2.35
CA VAL A 56 -0.48 -9.41 -2.58
C VAL A 56 0.66 -8.40 -2.59
N ALA A 57 0.59 -7.43 -3.49
CA ALA A 57 1.47 -6.26 -3.50
C ALA A 57 0.63 -4.98 -3.49
N TYR A 58 1.07 -3.98 -2.74
CA TYR A 58 0.52 -2.63 -2.75
C TYR A 58 1.58 -1.70 -3.32
N VAL A 59 1.34 -1.19 -4.52
CA VAL A 59 2.38 -0.52 -5.33
C VAL A 59 1.87 0.75 -5.97
N THR A 60 2.75 1.76 -6.07
CA THR A 60 2.50 2.94 -6.90
C THR A 60 3.31 2.81 -8.18
N LEU A 61 2.62 2.81 -9.31
CA LEU A 61 3.16 2.62 -10.64
C LEU A 61 3.07 3.89 -11.48
N ARG A 62 3.93 4.00 -12.47
CA ARG A 62 3.86 5.00 -13.56
C ARG A 62 3.19 4.38 -14.77
N ASN A 63 2.87 5.20 -15.79
CA ASN A 63 2.54 4.65 -17.11
C ASN A 63 3.69 3.81 -17.64
N GLY A 64 3.43 2.59 -18.08
CA GLY A 64 4.45 1.69 -18.57
C GLY A 64 4.00 0.24 -18.58
N GLU A 65 4.95 -0.64 -18.31
CA GLU A 65 4.72 -2.08 -18.31
C GLU A 65 5.33 -2.72 -17.07
N ILE A 66 4.75 -3.84 -16.64
CA ILE A 66 5.26 -4.65 -15.54
C ILE A 66 5.31 -6.13 -15.92
N LYS A 67 6.06 -6.88 -15.13
CA LYS A 67 6.03 -8.35 -15.00
C LYS A 67 6.18 -8.71 -13.53
N PHE A 68 5.96 -9.97 -13.24
CA PHE A 68 6.27 -10.53 -11.93
C PHE A 68 7.48 -11.45 -12.07
N ARG A 69 8.39 -11.43 -11.10
CA ARG A 69 9.54 -12.34 -11.09
C ARG A 69 9.96 -12.71 -9.67
N ASN A 70 10.68 -13.82 -9.57
CA ASN A 70 11.17 -14.30 -8.30
C ASN A 70 12.65 -13.93 -8.10
N ASN A 71 13.05 -13.68 -6.85
CA ASN A 71 14.44 -13.42 -6.43
C ASN A 71 15.15 -12.26 -7.19
N ASN A 72 14.41 -11.27 -7.71
CA ASN A 72 14.94 -10.21 -8.58
C ASN A 72 15.72 -10.76 -9.80
N ASP A 73 15.36 -11.94 -10.28
CA ASP A 73 16.04 -12.66 -11.34
C ASP A 73 15.07 -13.07 -12.46
N TRP A 74 15.58 -13.16 -13.71
CA TRP A 74 14.76 -13.48 -14.87
C TRP A 74 14.60 -14.97 -15.14
N SER A 75 15.24 -15.83 -14.38
CA SER A 75 15.12 -17.30 -14.51
C SER A 75 13.70 -17.80 -14.22
N GLU A 76 12.94 -17.03 -13.42
CA GLU A 76 11.55 -17.35 -13.07
C GLU A 76 10.74 -16.06 -13.09
N ASN A 77 9.91 -15.90 -14.13
CA ASN A 77 9.08 -14.71 -14.30
C ASN A 77 7.77 -15.03 -15.01
N TRP A 78 6.79 -14.15 -14.80
CA TRP A 78 5.44 -14.26 -15.35
C TRP A 78 4.99 -12.94 -15.95
N GLY A 79 4.23 -13.04 -17.02
CA GLY A 79 3.51 -11.96 -17.68
C GLY A 79 2.13 -12.44 -18.07
N ASP A 80 1.54 -11.81 -19.09
CA ASP A 80 0.20 -12.14 -19.58
C ASP A 80 0.19 -12.06 -21.12
N ASP A 81 0.10 -13.23 -21.78
CA ASP A 81 0.15 -13.30 -23.24
C ASP A 81 -1.16 -12.90 -23.93
N GLY A 82 -2.25 -12.86 -23.19
CA GLY A 82 -3.57 -12.58 -23.74
C GLY A 82 -4.20 -11.29 -23.25
N ALA A 83 -3.59 -10.62 -22.28
CA ALA A 83 -4.19 -9.54 -21.49
C ALA A 83 -5.54 -9.98 -20.90
N ASP A 84 -5.60 -11.23 -20.43
CA ASP A 84 -6.83 -11.87 -19.94
C ASP A 84 -6.79 -12.16 -18.44
N GLY A 85 -5.73 -11.73 -17.74
CA GLY A 85 -5.56 -11.90 -16.31
C GLY A 85 -4.96 -13.25 -15.91
N THR A 86 -4.44 -14.03 -16.88
CA THR A 86 -3.68 -15.25 -16.58
C THR A 86 -2.20 -14.94 -16.40
N LEU A 87 -1.52 -15.83 -15.64
CA LEU A 87 -0.08 -15.79 -15.43
C LEU A 87 0.61 -16.76 -16.38
N ASP A 88 1.23 -16.24 -17.42
CA ASP A 88 2.02 -17.03 -18.35
C ASP A 88 3.50 -16.99 -17.97
N SER A 89 4.09 -18.18 -17.83
CA SER A 89 5.52 -18.29 -17.59
C SER A 89 6.28 -17.70 -18.80
N TYR A 90 7.15 -16.73 -18.53
CA TYR A 90 7.84 -15.92 -19.54
C TYR A 90 6.91 -15.13 -20.48
N GLY A 91 5.61 -14.96 -20.11
CA GLY A 91 4.59 -14.28 -20.90
C GLY A 91 4.91 -12.82 -21.21
N ALA A 92 4.05 -12.19 -22.00
CA ALA A 92 4.19 -10.80 -22.42
C ALA A 92 4.16 -9.81 -21.25
N ASN A 93 4.67 -8.60 -21.49
CA ASN A 93 4.59 -7.53 -20.49
C ASN A 93 3.14 -7.08 -20.30
N ILE A 94 2.78 -6.77 -19.07
CA ILE A 94 1.47 -6.27 -18.68
C ILE A 94 1.48 -4.74 -18.73
N ALA A 95 0.68 -4.15 -19.60
CA ALA A 95 0.56 -2.70 -19.71
C ALA A 95 -0.22 -2.12 -18.51
N VAL A 96 0.29 -1.02 -17.94
CA VAL A 96 -0.34 -0.37 -16.78
C VAL A 96 -0.38 1.15 -16.93
N SER A 97 -1.40 1.77 -16.38
CA SER A 97 -1.50 3.23 -16.20
C SER A 97 -0.87 3.65 -14.88
N ALA A 98 -0.52 4.94 -14.79
CA ALA A 98 -0.07 5.50 -13.51
C ALA A 98 -1.19 5.44 -12.47
N GLY A 99 -0.87 4.96 -11.27
CA GLY A 99 -1.83 4.80 -10.16
C GLY A 99 -1.24 4.03 -8.99
N THR A 100 -2.01 3.91 -7.94
CA THR A 100 -1.70 3.05 -6.79
C THR A 100 -2.62 1.85 -6.81
N TYR A 101 -2.02 0.67 -6.77
CA TYR A 101 -2.71 -0.58 -7.02
C TYR A 101 -2.48 -1.59 -5.90
N LYS A 102 -3.51 -2.40 -5.66
CA LYS A 102 -3.38 -3.73 -5.08
C LYS A 102 -3.30 -4.72 -6.23
N ILE A 103 -2.22 -5.47 -6.25
CA ILE A 103 -2.02 -6.57 -7.19
C ILE A 103 -2.10 -7.87 -6.38
N GLU A 104 -2.96 -8.78 -6.78
CA GLU A 104 -3.03 -10.10 -6.20
C GLU A 104 -2.64 -11.13 -7.27
N VAL A 105 -1.72 -12.03 -6.95
CA VAL A 105 -1.36 -13.17 -7.80
C VAL A 105 -1.73 -14.47 -7.09
N ASN A 106 -2.29 -15.41 -7.85
CA ASN A 106 -2.69 -16.72 -7.37
C ASN A 106 -2.03 -17.80 -8.22
N PHE A 107 -0.99 -18.41 -7.68
CA PHE A 107 -0.26 -19.50 -8.37
C PHE A 107 -1.00 -20.85 -8.36
N SER A 108 -2.10 -21.00 -7.61
CA SER A 108 -2.93 -22.20 -7.72
C SER A 108 -3.83 -22.18 -8.95
N SER A 109 -4.32 -21.01 -9.33
CA SER A 109 -5.15 -20.82 -10.54
C SER A 109 -4.37 -20.24 -11.71
N MET A 110 -3.12 -19.81 -11.50
CA MET A 110 -2.29 -19.10 -12.48
C MET A 110 -3.02 -17.85 -13.00
N THR A 111 -3.47 -17.00 -12.09
CA THR A 111 -4.18 -15.76 -12.40
C THR A 111 -3.66 -14.58 -11.58
N TYR A 112 -3.89 -13.38 -12.06
CA TYR A 112 -3.69 -12.17 -11.26
C TYR A 112 -4.87 -11.22 -11.40
N THR A 113 -5.00 -10.33 -10.41
CA THR A 113 -5.90 -9.17 -10.46
C THR A 113 -5.13 -7.91 -10.13
N MET A 114 -5.54 -6.79 -10.69
CA MET A 114 -4.99 -5.48 -10.37
C MET A 114 -6.14 -4.49 -10.23
N GLU A 115 -6.25 -3.88 -9.07
CA GLU A 115 -7.30 -2.90 -8.75
C GLU A 115 -6.70 -1.63 -8.16
N GLU A 116 -7.29 -0.48 -8.44
CA GLU A 116 -6.92 0.77 -7.76
C GLU A 116 -7.17 0.62 -6.27
N TYR A 117 -6.16 0.95 -5.47
CA TYR A 117 -6.22 0.75 -4.03
C TYR A 117 -5.34 1.76 -3.31
N SER A 118 -5.95 2.73 -2.71
CA SER A 118 -5.23 3.73 -1.93
C SER A 118 -6.04 4.20 -0.73
N TRP A 119 -5.37 4.44 0.37
CA TRP A 119 -5.91 5.17 1.52
C TRP A 119 -5.24 6.50 1.64
N GLY A 120 -5.98 7.54 1.98
CA GLY A 120 -5.42 8.87 2.11
C GLY A 120 -6.12 9.74 3.15
N ILE A 121 -5.43 10.83 3.50
CA ILE A 121 -5.92 11.88 4.39
C ILE A 121 -6.31 13.07 3.52
N VAL A 122 -7.51 13.56 3.71
CA VAL A 122 -8.09 14.73 3.02
C VAL A 122 -8.67 15.69 4.03
N GLY A 123 -8.64 16.98 3.77
CA GLY A 123 -9.24 17.95 4.68
C GLY A 123 -8.61 19.31 4.64
N SER A 124 -9.24 20.28 5.30
CA SER A 124 -8.74 21.66 5.36
C SER A 124 -7.37 21.77 6.04
N ALA A 125 -7.02 20.82 6.90
CA ALA A 125 -5.70 20.74 7.54
C ALA A 125 -4.60 20.21 6.61
N THR A 126 -4.95 19.64 5.44
CA THR A 126 -3.97 19.15 4.45
C THR A 126 -3.62 20.24 3.44
N THR A 127 -2.45 20.11 2.80
CA THR A 127 -1.99 21.06 1.78
C THR A 127 -2.98 21.19 0.60
N ASN A 128 -3.69 20.10 0.26
CA ASN A 128 -4.57 20.04 -0.90
C ASN A 128 -6.05 20.29 -0.57
N GLY A 129 -6.37 20.52 0.70
CA GLY A 129 -7.75 20.74 1.16
C GLY A 129 -8.67 19.56 0.90
N TRP A 130 -9.97 19.81 0.86
CA TRP A 130 -11.01 18.80 0.67
C TRP A 130 -11.11 18.26 -0.77
N GLY A 131 -10.43 18.88 -1.72
CA GLY A 131 -10.42 18.47 -3.13
C GLY A 131 -9.39 17.38 -3.46
N GLY A 132 -8.37 17.23 -2.63
CA GLY A 132 -7.27 16.29 -2.89
C GLY A 132 -6.27 16.81 -3.96
N PRO A 133 -5.32 16.02 -4.43
CA PRO A 133 -5.15 14.60 -4.09
C PRO A 133 -4.84 14.38 -2.61
N ASP A 134 -5.24 13.23 -2.10
CA ASP A 134 -5.06 12.88 -0.70
C ASP A 134 -3.59 12.68 -0.34
N MET A 135 -3.25 12.92 0.92
CA MET A 135 -1.96 12.54 1.46
C MET A 135 -1.98 11.04 1.75
N MET A 136 -1.15 10.29 1.03
CA MET A 136 -1.23 8.83 0.96
C MET A 136 -0.73 8.13 2.22
N PHE A 137 -1.41 7.06 2.58
CA PHE A 137 -0.89 6.03 3.47
C PHE A 137 0.02 5.06 2.72
N HIS A 138 0.95 4.46 3.45
CA HIS A 138 1.82 3.39 2.96
C HIS A 138 1.56 2.11 3.74
N TYR A 139 1.53 0.99 3.04
CA TYR A 139 1.37 -0.32 3.66
C TYR A 139 2.63 -0.71 4.43
N ASN A 140 2.42 -1.14 5.66
CA ASN A 140 3.46 -1.67 6.55
C ASN A 140 3.25 -3.18 6.73
N SER A 141 4.02 -3.97 6.02
CA SER A 141 3.93 -5.43 6.02
C SER A 141 4.29 -6.11 7.35
N PHE A 142 5.04 -5.43 8.22
CA PHE A 142 5.42 -6.00 9.52
C PHE A 142 4.27 -6.04 10.52
N GLN A 143 3.27 -5.20 10.34
CA GLN A 143 2.14 -5.08 11.25
C GLN A 143 0.79 -5.27 10.56
N ASP A 144 0.82 -5.48 9.23
CA ASP A 144 -0.36 -5.59 8.38
C ASP A 144 -1.31 -4.39 8.58
N ASP A 145 -0.72 -3.19 8.55
CA ASP A 145 -1.45 -1.94 8.73
C ASP A 145 -1.06 -0.87 7.71
N TRP A 146 -1.82 0.22 7.68
CA TRP A 146 -1.58 1.38 6.83
C TRP A 146 -1.15 2.57 7.67
N ARG A 147 -0.06 3.23 7.28
CA ARG A 147 0.54 4.33 8.02
C ARG A 147 0.84 5.52 7.13
N ALA A 148 0.67 6.71 7.71
CA ALA A 148 1.17 7.94 7.13
C ALA A 148 1.89 8.78 8.19
N VAL A 149 2.94 9.45 7.79
CA VAL A 149 3.58 10.51 8.58
C VAL A 149 3.42 11.80 7.79
N VAL A 150 2.59 12.69 8.28
CA VAL A 150 2.17 13.89 7.57
C VAL A 150 2.31 15.13 8.45
N THR A 151 2.49 16.29 7.82
CA THR A 151 2.37 17.57 8.50
C THR A 151 1.01 18.16 8.18
N LEU A 152 0.24 18.44 9.21
CA LEU A 152 -1.08 19.04 9.11
C LEU A 152 -1.04 20.48 9.64
N GLY A 153 -1.86 21.36 9.06
CA GLY A 153 -2.15 22.67 9.60
C GLY A 153 -3.37 22.63 10.54
N ASP A 154 -3.78 23.79 11.05
CA ASP A 154 -5.03 23.91 11.79
C ASP A 154 -6.21 23.62 10.83
N GLY A 155 -7.18 22.86 11.31
CA GLY A 155 -8.37 22.54 10.50
C GLY A 155 -8.95 21.18 10.81
N GLU A 156 -9.45 20.53 9.77
CA GLU A 156 -10.12 19.24 9.90
C GLU A 156 -9.62 18.27 8.85
N VAL A 157 -9.68 16.97 9.16
CA VAL A 157 -9.34 15.88 8.23
C VAL A 157 -10.40 14.78 8.26
N LYS A 158 -10.39 13.97 7.21
CA LYS A 158 -11.03 12.66 7.11
C LYS A 158 -10.08 11.71 6.40
N PHE A 159 -10.39 10.44 6.51
CA PHE A 159 -9.72 9.38 5.74
C PHE A 159 -10.64 8.92 4.63
N ARG A 160 -10.10 8.66 3.43
CA ARG A 160 -10.91 8.10 2.36
C ARG A 160 -10.13 7.12 1.48
N PHE A 161 -10.89 6.30 0.79
CA PHE A 161 -10.38 5.27 -0.11
C PHE A 161 -10.39 5.78 -1.56
N ASN A 162 -9.31 5.52 -2.30
CA ASN A 162 -9.16 5.83 -3.72
C ASN A 162 -9.45 7.29 -4.10
N ASN A 163 -9.12 8.25 -3.22
CA ASN A 163 -9.42 9.68 -3.42
C ASN A 163 -10.91 9.95 -3.71
N ASP A 164 -11.82 9.07 -3.28
CA ASP A 164 -13.25 9.15 -3.54
C ASP A 164 -14.08 9.20 -2.24
N TRP A 165 -15.19 9.94 -2.26
CA TRP A 165 -16.05 10.12 -1.09
C TRP A 165 -17.00 8.94 -0.85
N GLY A 166 -17.12 7.99 -1.75
CA GLY A 166 -17.95 6.79 -1.59
C GLY A 166 -17.55 5.94 -0.40
N VAL A 167 -16.26 5.91 -0.06
CA VAL A 167 -15.75 5.24 1.15
C VAL A 167 -14.87 6.22 1.91
N ASN A 168 -15.37 6.71 3.04
CA ASN A 168 -14.66 7.63 3.90
C ASN A 168 -14.93 7.35 5.37
N TYR A 169 -14.00 7.78 6.24
CA TYR A 169 -14.08 7.63 7.68
C TYR A 169 -13.76 8.94 8.39
N GLY A 170 -14.43 9.16 9.51
CA GLY A 170 -14.19 10.25 10.45
C GLY A 170 -14.33 9.73 11.87
N ASP A 171 -14.52 10.63 12.83
CA ASP A 171 -14.66 10.30 14.26
C ASP A 171 -15.87 11.05 14.83
N ASP A 172 -16.96 10.34 15.11
CA ASP A 172 -18.22 10.93 15.58
C ASP A 172 -18.18 11.36 17.05
N GLY A 173 -17.27 10.89 17.79
CA GLY A 173 -17.20 11.13 19.24
C GLY A 173 -15.95 11.87 19.70
N ALA A 174 -15.02 12.15 18.80
CA ALA A 174 -13.65 12.54 19.12
C ALA A 174 -13.03 11.60 20.18
N ASP A 175 -13.32 10.31 20.03
CA ASP A 175 -12.92 9.26 20.97
C ASP A 175 -11.77 8.39 20.42
N GLY A 176 -11.31 8.69 19.18
CA GLY A 176 -10.22 7.98 18.52
C GLY A 176 -10.66 6.70 17.80
N THR A 177 -11.96 6.48 17.65
CA THR A 177 -12.50 5.44 16.79
C THR A 177 -12.90 6.01 15.42
N MET A 178 -12.89 5.17 14.40
CA MET A 178 -13.23 5.59 13.04
C MET A 178 -14.60 5.04 12.64
N GLU A 179 -15.52 5.93 12.30
CA GLU A 179 -16.82 5.57 11.78
C GLU A 179 -16.92 5.86 10.28
N ALA A 180 -17.57 4.95 9.56
CA ALA A 180 -17.90 5.15 8.16
C ALA A 180 -18.82 6.39 8.02
N ASN A 181 -18.41 7.34 7.18
CA ASN A 181 -19.05 8.65 7.03
C ASN A 181 -19.10 9.50 8.32
N GLY A 182 -18.29 9.17 9.34
CA GLY A 182 -18.23 9.90 10.61
C GLY A 182 -17.88 11.37 10.47
N ALA A 183 -17.96 12.12 11.57
CA ALA A 183 -17.66 13.53 11.62
C ALA A 183 -16.20 13.86 11.21
N ASN A 184 -15.95 15.10 10.83
CA ASN A 184 -14.59 15.56 10.58
C ASN A 184 -13.77 15.53 11.86
N ILE A 185 -12.51 15.15 11.74
CA ILE A 185 -11.55 15.08 12.85
C ILE A 185 -10.83 16.41 12.94
N ALA A 186 -10.95 17.12 14.07
CA ALA A 186 -10.25 18.37 14.31
C ALA A 186 -8.74 18.12 14.54
N VAL A 187 -7.91 19.00 13.98
CA VAL A 187 -6.45 18.95 14.09
C VAL A 187 -5.97 20.25 14.76
#